data_438cfe38750596c19b9198a45ba31c90
#
_entry.id   438cfe38750596c19b9198a45ba31c90
#
_cell.length_a   1.000
_cell.length_b   1.000
_cell.length_c   1.000
_cell.angle_alpha   90.00
_cell.angle_beta   90.00
_cell.angle_gamma   90.00
#
_symmetry.space_group_name_H-M   'P 1'
#
loop_
_entity.id
_entity.type
_entity.pdbx_description
1 polymer ?
#
loop_
_entity_poly.entity_id
_entity_poly.type
_entity_poly.pdbx_seq_one_letter_code
_entity_poly.pdbx_strand_id
1 'polypeptide(L)'
;MTVRLSIHETLQNEMMRLPWYLYLFTYYLKCRFFKERTPLLAGFKITSRCNLSCLHCPFWERNPPKVITFHQVKNILSTLHELGIRILILEGGEPFLWKEGKHTIHDVVEVAKSLFFSVGITTNGTFPLTIKAHTIWVSIDGLKETHNQIRENSFDKAIENIQKSSHPNIYANITINRINYQEIPALVKFLTGKIKGITIQFHYPYKKGDTLTLSFEQRKVVLDNLITLKKAGYPIADSYLCLESLKDNSWDCQDWMLANVEPDGSINLGCYVKGRGKVQCKICGFAAHTEISLAYKWHIESILVGKKIFRYGSTMQDL
;
A
#
# COMPACT_ATOMS: atom_id res chain seq x y z
N MET A 1 36.20 13.11 12.26
CA MET A 1 35.01 12.30 11.94
C MET A 1 33.73 12.84 12.56
N THR A 2 33.78 13.46 13.71
CA THR A 2 32.65 13.98 14.51
C THR A 2 31.91 15.19 13.89
N VAL A 3 32.61 16.09 13.20
CA VAL A 3 31.99 17.30 12.61
C VAL A 3 31.13 17.00 11.38
N ARG A 4 31.46 15.97 10.58
CA ARG A 4 30.64 15.56 9.42
C ARG A 4 29.32 14.92 9.81
N LEU A 5 29.26 14.22 10.94
CA LEU A 5 28.02 13.63 11.48
C LEU A 5 27.05 14.73 11.94
N SER A 6 27.55 15.75 12.62
CA SER A 6 26.72 16.87 13.12
C SER A 6 26.08 17.72 12.01
N ILE A 7 26.77 17.96 10.89
CA ILE A 7 26.23 18.70 9.74
C ILE A 7 25.15 17.88 9.02
N HIS A 8 25.36 16.58 8.89
CA HIS A 8 24.39 15.69 8.26
C HIS A 8 23.10 15.57 9.09
N GLU A 9 23.22 15.45 10.41
CA GLU A 9 22.09 15.43 11.36
C GLU A 9 21.33 16.76 11.40
N THR A 10 22.05 17.90 11.33
CA THR A 10 21.42 19.22 11.31
C THR A 10 20.65 19.45 10.00
N LEU A 11 21.22 19.07 8.85
CA LEU A 11 20.56 19.17 7.55
C LEU A 11 19.35 18.22 7.43
N GLN A 12 19.45 17.02 8.01
CA GLN A 12 18.29 16.11 8.09
C GLN A 12 17.16 16.70 8.95
N ASN A 13 17.51 17.27 10.10
CA ASN A 13 16.52 17.90 11.01
C ASN A 13 15.87 19.14 10.39
N GLU A 14 16.59 19.94 9.62
CA GLU A 14 16.00 21.07 8.89
C GLU A 14 15.11 20.59 7.73
N MET A 15 15.52 19.57 6.97
CA MET A 15 14.69 18.97 5.93
C MET A 15 13.39 18.36 6.46
N MET A 16 13.37 17.88 7.71
CA MET A 16 12.18 17.32 8.35
C MET A 16 11.06 18.34 8.57
N ARG A 17 11.39 19.64 8.57
CA ARG A 17 10.45 20.76 8.72
C ARG A 17 9.99 21.36 7.40
N LEU A 18 10.52 20.88 6.26
CA LEU A 18 10.17 21.40 4.95
C LEU A 18 8.72 21.04 4.58
N PRO A 19 7.99 21.96 3.91
CA PRO A 19 6.73 21.61 3.26
C PRO A 19 6.91 20.39 2.33
N TRP A 20 5.88 19.53 2.26
CA TRP A 20 5.94 18.27 1.53
C TRP A 20 6.47 18.42 0.08
N TYR A 21 6.07 19.48 -0.64
CA TYR A 21 6.49 19.72 -2.03
C TYR A 21 7.98 20.05 -2.13
N LEU A 22 8.51 20.83 -1.18
CA LEU A 22 9.95 21.17 -1.15
C LEU A 22 10.78 19.95 -0.74
N TYR A 23 10.26 19.14 0.20
CA TYR A 23 10.91 17.87 0.56
C TYR A 23 10.97 16.93 -0.66
N LEU A 24 9.86 16.70 -1.37
CA LEU A 24 9.85 15.81 -2.53
C LEU A 24 10.75 16.31 -3.66
N PHE A 25 10.81 17.63 -3.87
CA PHE A 25 11.72 18.22 -4.84
C PHE A 25 13.19 17.98 -4.46
N THR A 26 13.60 18.31 -3.24
CA THR A 26 14.97 18.09 -2.76
C THR A 26 15.33 16.61 -2.69
N TYR A 27 14.40 15.76 -2.27
CA TYR A 27 14.53 14.30 -2.29
C TYR A 27 14.86 13.80 -3.71
N TYR A 28 14.06 14.26 -4.70
CA TYR A 28 14.29 13.89 -6.09
C TYR A 28 15.68 14.31 -6.56
N LEU A 29 16.09 15.56 -6.31
CA LEU A 29 17.43 16.06 -6.71
C LEU A 29 18.54 15.21 -6.08
N LYS A 30 18.44 14.89 -4.80
CA LYS A 30 19.41 14.04 -4.09
C LYS A 30 19.48 12.64 -4.72
N CYS A 31 18.36 11.99 -4.94
CA CYS A 31 18.32 10.66 -5.51
C CYS A 31 18.83 10.64 -6.97
N ARG A 32 18.52 11.67 -7.76
CA ARG A 32 18.84 11.74 -9.20
C ARG A 32 20.28 12.13 -9.48
N PHE A 33 20.79 13.14 -8.79
CA PHE A 33 22.10 13.73 -9.07
C PHE A 33 23.20 13.24 -8.11
N PHE A 34 22.85 13.01 -6.85
CA PHE A 34 23.83 12.54 -5.85
C PHE A 34 23.75 11.02 -5.63
N LYS A 35 22.86 10.31 -6.35
CA LYS A 35 22.66 8.84 -6.28
C LYS A 35 22.35 8.35 -4.87
N GLU A 36 21.81 9.19 -4.00
CA GLU A 36 21.31 8.76 -2.70
C GLU A 36 20.15 7.78 -2.89
N ARG A 37 20.15 6.69 -2.13
CA ARG A 37 19.10 5.64 -2.18
C ARG A 37 18.30 5.65 -0.88
N THR A 38 17.46 6.66 -0.73
CA THR A 38 16.63 6.87 0.46
C THR A 38 15.22 6.36 0.20
N PRO A 39 14.66 5.45 1.03
CA PRO A 39 13.29 4.99 0.86
C PRO A 39 12.31 6.13 1.12
N LEU A 40 11.20 6.16 0.38
CA LEU A 40 10.15 7.18 0.49
C LEU A 40 8.87 6.62 1.12
N LEU A 41 8.55 5.34 0.84
CA LEU A 41 7.34 4.67 1.25
C LEU A 41 7.65 3.42 2.09
N ALA A 42 6.94 3.25 3.19
CA ALA A 42 6.99 2.02 3.97
C ALA A 42 5.62 1.36 4.11
N GLY A 43 5.61 0.01 3.98
CA GLY A 43 4.53 -0.83 4.44
C GLY A 43 4.86 -1.40 5.83
N PHE A 44 4.00 -1.18 6.82
CA PHE A 44 4.21 -1.67 8.18
C PHE A 44 3.14 -2.70 8.55
N LYS A 45 3.53 -3.98 8.61
CA LYS A 45 2.70 -5.05 9.16
C LYS A 45 2.72 -5.00 10.69
N ILE A 46 1.77 -4.26 11.25
CA ILE A 46 1.72 -4.03 12.71
C ILE A 46 1.34 -5.29 13.51
N THR A 47 0.72 -6.26 12.86
CA THR A 47 0.33 -7.54 13.46
C THR A 47 0.24 -8.63 12.40
N SER A 48 0.50 -9.89 12.80
CA SER A 48 0.19 -11.07 11.97
C SER A 48 -1.21 -11.63 12.24
N ARG A 49 -1.90 -11.17 13.30
CA ARG A 49 -3.26 -11.62 13.60
C ARG A 49 -4.22 -11.17 12.50
N CYS A 50 -5.06 -12.10 12.06
CA CYS A 50 -6.15 -11.83 11.13
C CYS A 50 -7.39 -12.61 11.56
N ASN A 51 -8.56 -12.06 11.27
CA ASN A 51 -9.84 -12.74 11.46
C ASN A 51 -10.32 -13.46 10.19
N LEU A 52 -9.50 -13.47 9.12
CA LEU A 52 -9.77 -14.18 7.87
C LEU A 52 -8.56 -15.04 7.49
N SER A 53 -8.84 -16.14 6.77
CA SER A 53 -7.86 -17.10 6.24
C SER A 53 -7.89 -17.12 4.70
N CYS A 54 -7.70 -15.95 4.08
CA CYS A 54 -7.83 -15.75 2.63
C CYS A 54 -6.92 -16.71 1.83
N LEU A 55 -7.44 -17.32 0.76
CA LEU A 55 -6.75 -18.35 -0.04
C LEU A 55 -5.39 -17.90 -0.62
N HIS A 56 -5.28 -16.63 -1.00
CA HIS A 56 -4.07 -16.07 -1.64
C HIS A 56 -3.06 -15.48 -0.64
N CYS A 57 -3.41 -15.41 0.65
CA CYS A 57 -2.60 -14.72 1.65
C CYS A 57 -1.77 -15.71 2.48
N PRO A 58 -0.44 -15.62 2.49
CA PRO A 58 0.40 -16.52 3.28
C PRO A 58 0.59 -16.03 4.72
N PHE A 59 0.08 -14.84 5.08
CA PHE A 59 0.45 -14.18 6.33
C PHE A 59 -0.36 -14.65 7.53
N TRP A 60 -1.59 -15.08 7.37
CA TRP A 60 -2.43 -15.61 8.45
C TRP A 60 -1.94 -16.96 8.99
N GLU A 61 -1.21 -17.74 8.20
CA GLU A 61 -0.63 -19.03 8.61
C GLU A 61 0.59 -18.88 9.54
N ARG A 62 1.13 -17.67 9.64
CA ARG A 62 2.29 -17.42 10.49
C ARG A 62 1.85 -17.39 11.95
N ASN A 63 2.51 -18.18 12.81
CA ASN A 63 2.30 -18.09 14.25
C ASN A 63 2.43 -16.61 14.67
N PRO A 64 1.41 -16.06 15.36
CA PRO A 64 1.48 -14.66 15.73
C PRO A 64 2.70 -14.46 16.63
N PRO A 65 3.63 -13.56 16.29
CA PRO A 65 4.68 -13.16 17.18
C PRO A 65 4.09 -12.50 18.43
N LYS A 66 4.90 -12.28 19.44
CA LYS A 66 4.50 -11.40 20.56
C LYS A 66 3.95 -10.11 19.99
N VAL A 67 2.85 -9.62 20.54
CA VAL A 67 2.28 -8.33 20.14
C VAL A 67 3.34 -7.25 20.35
N ILE A 68 3.69 -6.55 19.29
CA ILE A 68 4.59 -5.40 19.35
C ILE A 68 3.94 -4.32 20.21
N THR A 69 4.69 -3.81 21.20
CA THR A 69 4.16 -2.82 22.15
C THR A 69 4.01 -1.45 21.49
N PHE A 70 3.16 -0.59 22.03
CA PHE A 70 2.99 0.79 21.53
C PHE A 70 4.30 1.59 21.61
N HIS A 71 5.12 1.33 22.62
CA HIS A 71 6.45 1.94 22.73
C HIS A 71 7.36 1.51 21.56
N GLN A 72 7.40 0.22 21.25
CA GLN A 72 8.16 -0.29 20.10
C GLN A 72 7.64 0.27 18.78
N VAL A 73 6.32 0.36 18.62
CA VAL A 73 5.72 0.99 17.43
C VAL A 73 6.20 2.43 17.27
N LYS A 74 6.20 3.24 18.34
CA LYS A 74 6.71 4.62 18.28
C LYS A 74 8.17 4.69 17.87
N ASN A 75 9.02 3.82 18.43
CA ASN A 75 10.44 3.78 18.07
C ASN A 75 10.63 3.41 16.58
N ILE A 76 9.87 2.43 16.08
CA ILE A 76 9.90 2.07 14.65
C ILE A 76 9.46 3.23 13.78
N LEU A 77 8.37 3.92 14.12
CA LEU A 77 7.89 5.09 13.38
C LEU A 77 8.96 6.20 13.32
N SER A 78 9.64 6.46 14.43
CA SER A 78 10.78 7.40 14.48
C SER A 78 11.92 6.95 13.56
N THR A 79 12.34 5.70 13.66
CA THR A 79 13.39 5.13 12.81
C THR A 79 13.03 5.23 11.31
N LEU A 80 11.79 4.92 10.94
CA LEU A 80 11.33 5.05 9.54
C LEU A 80 11.41 6.51 9.06
N HIS A 81 11.00 7.44 9.93
CA HIS A 81 11.07 8.87 9.61
C HIS A 81 12.52 9.34 9.45
N GLU A 82 13.43 8.93 10.32
CA GLU A 82 14.87 9.21 10.26
C GLU A 82 15.51 8.63 9.00
N LEU A 83 15.06 7.45 8.54
CA LEU A 83 15.47 6.85 7.26
C LEU A 83 15.00 7.64 6.02
N GLY A 84 14.18 8.69 6.19
CA GLY A 84 13.68 9.52 5.09
C GLY A 84 12.30 9.11 4.56
N ILE A 85 11.65 8.10 5.14
CA ILE A 85 10.31 7.70 4.75
C ILE A 85 9.31 8.79 5.12
N ARG A 86 8.39 9.11 4.19
CA ARG A 86 7.37 10.15 4.35
C ARG A 86 5.96 9.67 4.04
N ILE A 87 5.83 8.44 3.51
CA ILE A 87 4.57 7.78 3.25
C ILE A 87 4.56 6.48 4.02
N LEU A 88 3.57 6.29 4.88
CA LEU A 88 3.39 5.07 5.65
C LEU A 88 2.07 4.40 5.30
N ILE A 89 2.11 3.09 5.04
CA ILE A 89 0.93 2.26 4.89
C ILE A 89 0.92 1.25 6.03
N LEU A 90 -0.04 1.39 6.94
CA LEU A 90 -0.27 0.42 8.00
C LEU A 90 -1.04 -0.78 7.42
N GLU A 91 -0.49 -1.94 7.64
CA GLU A 91 -1.03 -3.21 7.16
C GLU A 91 -0.78 -4.31 8.20
N GLY A 92 -1.06 -5.56 7.87
CA GLY A 92 -0.77 -6.66 8.77
C GLY A 92 -1.47 -7.93 8.33
N GLY A 93 -1.90 -8.75 9.30
CA GLY A 93 -3.04 -9.63 9.09
C GLY A 93 -4.27 -8.77 8.92
N GLU A 94 -4.84 -8.30 10.04
CA GLU A 94 -5.84 -7.24 10.04
C GLU A 94 -5.42 -6.15 11.06
N PRO A 95 -5.10 -4.93 10.63
CA PRO A 95 -4.58 -3.89 11.51
C PRO A 95 -5.52 -3.51 12.66
N PHE A 96 -6.83 -3.58 12.44
CA PHE A 96 -7.83 -3.28 13.49
C PHE A 96 -7.81 -4.28 14.65
N LEU A 97 -7.16 -5.43 14.50
CA LEU A 97 -6.95 -6.40 15.59
C LEU A 97 -5.74 -6.07 16.47
N TRP A 98 -4.91 -5.10 16.07
CA TRP A 98 -3.79 -4.70 16.89
C TRP A 98 -4.28 -3.93 18.13
N LYS A 99 -3.88 -4.42 19.30
CA LYS A 99 -4.19 -3.81 20.59
C LYS A 99 -3.10 -4.13 21.59
N GLU A 100 -2.67 -3.12 22.34
CA GLU A 100 -1.76 -3.27 23.48
C GLU A 100 -2.23 -2.41 24.64
N GLY A 101 -2.68 -3.05 25.71
CA GLY A 101 -3.33 -2.37 26.84
C GLY A 101 -4.56 -1.58 26.38
N LYS A 102 -4.54 -0.27 26.58
CA LYS A 102 -5.57 0.67 26.10
C LYS A 102 -5.35 1.18 24.68
N HIS A 103 -4.16 0.95 24.12
CA HIS A 103 -3.78 1.47 22.81
C HIS A 103 -4.31 0.56 21.68
N THR A 104 -4.78 1.20 20.62
CA THR A 104 -5.34 0.59 19.42
C THR A 104 -4.67 1.14 18.17
N ILE A 105 -5.04 0.63 16.99
CA ILE A 105 -4.55 1.14 15.71
C ILE A 105 -4.85 2.64 15.52
N HIS A 106 -5.89 3.18 16.16
CA HIS A 106 -6.21 4.61 16.09
C HIS A 106 -5.10 5.46 16.72
N ASP A 107 -4.57 5.05 17.88
CA ASP A 107 -3.46 5.76 18.52
C ASP A 107 -2.19 5.71 17.67
N VAL A 108 -1.95 4.60 16.99
CA VAL A 108 -0.82 4.46 16.06
C VAL A 108 -0.94 5.41 14.88
N VAL A 109 -2.14 5.53 14.29
CA VAL A 109 -2.40 6.47 13.19
C VAL A 109 -2.16 7.91 13.64
N GLU A 110 -2.61 8.30 14.82
CA GLU A 110 -2.38 9.67 15.32
C GLU A 110 -0.89 9.98 15.51
N VAL A 111 -0.11 9.06 16.09
CA VAL A 111 1.35 9.22 16.17
C VAL A 111 1.99 9.27 14.79
N ALA A 112 1.59 8.37 13.88
CA ALA A 112 2.16 8.34 12.54
C ALA A 112 1.88 9.64 11.76
N LYS A 113 0.69 10.22 11.89
CA LYS A 113 0.32 11.49 11.21
C LYS A 113 1.18 12.68 11.64
N SER A 114 1.78 12.67 12.84
CA SER A 114 2.70 13.71 13.25
C SER A 114 4.09 13.60 12.60
N LEU A 115 4.42 12.45 12.01
CA LEU A 115 5.74 12.14 11.45
C LEU A 115 5.73 12.07 9.91
N PHE A 116 4.64 11.57 9.32
CA PHE A 116 4.60 11.26 7.89
C PHE A 116 3.66 12.21 7.15
N PHE A 117 3.98 12.53 5.89
CA PHE A 117 3.13 13.35 5.02
C PHE A 117 1.82 12.65 4.67
N SER A 118 1.85 11.32 4.63
CA SER A 118 0.67 10.52 4.39
C SER A 118 0.72 9.22 5.19
N VAL A 119 -0.39 8.89 5.82
CA VAL A 119 -0.61 7.63 6.52
C VAL A 119 -1.84 6.98 5.93
N GLY A 120 -1.65 5.81 5.34
CA GLY A 120 -2.73 4.97 4.85
C GLY A 120 -2.89 3.70 5.69
N ILE A 121 -4.02 3.04 5.52
CA ILE A 121 -4.28 1.73 6.13
C ILE A 121 -4.90 0.79 5.12
N THR A 122 -4.43 -0.46 5.09
CA THR A 122 -5.04 -1.54 4.31
C THR A 122 -5.75 -2.50 5.24
N THR A 123 -7.04 -2.74 5.02
CA THR A 123 -7.90 -3.58 5.85
C THR A 123 -8.73 -4.54 5.01
N ASN A 124 -9.17 -5.64 5.61
CA ASN A 124 -10.15 -6.54 5.00
C ASN A 124 -11.59 -5.99 5.04
N GLY A 125 -11.82 -4.86 5.70
CA GLY A 125 -13.10 -4.16 5.73
C GLY A 125 -14.13 -4.74 6.70
N THR A 126 -13.79 -5.75 7.49
CA THR A 126 -14.76 -6.37 8.43
C THR A 126 -15.02 -5.53 9.68
N PHE A 127 -14.20 -4.52 9.93
CA PHE A 127 -14.35 -3.56 11.03
C PHE A 127 -14.92 -2.21 10.55
N PRO A 128 -15.58 -1.42 11.40
CA PRO A 128 -16.04 -0.08 11.06
C PRO A 128 -14.87 0.81 10.60
N LEU A 129 -15.05 1.51 9.47
CA LEU A 129 -14.02 2.37 8.86
C LEU A 129 -14.04 3.78 9.46
N THR A 130 -13.81 3.88 10.78
CA THR A 130 -13.85 5.16 11.53
C THR A 130 -12.47 5.77 11.76
N ILE A 131 -11.42 5.13 11.25
CA ILE A 131 -10.04 5.55 11.44
C ILE A 131 -9.73 6.83 10.66
N LYS A 132 -8.98 7.76 11.25
CA LYS A 132 -8.61 9.05 10.66
C LYS A 132 -7.28 8.98 9.88
N ALA A 133 -7.06 7.91 9.13
CA ALA A 133 -5.94 7.83 8.19
C ALA A 133 -6.20 8.75 6.98
N HIS A 134 -5.18 9.10 6.20
CA HIS A 134 -5.37 9.89 4.96
C HIS A 134 -6.06 9.08 3.87
N THR A 135 -5.85 7.76 3.87
CA THR A 135 -6.42 6.84 2.89
C THR A 135 -6.73 5.50 3.54
N ILE A 136 -7.89 4.94 3.23
CA ILE A 136 -8.27 3.59 3.60
C ILE A 136 -8.37 2.75 2.34
N TRP A 137 -7.59 1.67 2.27
CA TRP A 137 -7.77 0.63 1.25
C TRP A 137 -8.55 -0.54 1.86
N VAL A 138 -9.71 -0.83 1.28
CA VAL A 138 -10.51 -2.00 1.62
C VAL A 138 -10.27 -3.07 0.57
N SER A 139 -9.89 -4.24 1.01
CA SER A 139 -9.61 -5.37 0.12
C SER A 139 -10.91 -6.01 -0.37
N ILE A 140 -11.20 -5.88 -1.67
CA ILE A 140 -12.39 -6.47 -2.32
C ILE A 140 -11.92 -7.19 -3.59
N ASP A 141 -12.00 -8.52 -3.63
CA ASP A 141 -11.39 -9.32 -4.70
C ASP A 141 -12.40 -9.95 -5.68
N GLY A 142 -13.66 -9.61 -5.63
CA GLY A 142 -14.70 -10.13 -6.52
C GLY A 142 -16.09 -9.63 -6.15
N LEU A 143 -17.09 -9.99 -6.92
CA LEU A 143 -18.48 -9.95 -6.49
C LEU A 143 -18.68 -10.95 -5.36
N LYS A 144 -19.86 -10.99 -4.77
CA LYS A 144 -20.12 -11.66 -3.49
C LYS A 144 -19.60 -13.10 -3.44
N GLU A 145 -19.94 -13.91 -4.41
CA GLU A 145 -19.60 -15.34 -4.45
C GLU A 145 -18.08 -15.52 -4.57
N THR A 146 -17.46 -14.86 -5.54
CA THR A 146 -16.02 -14.93 -5.80
C THR A 146 -15.20 -14.34 -4.65
N HIS A 147 -15.63 -13.20 -4.11
CA HIS A 147 -14.97 -12.61 -2.95
C HIS A 147 -15.05 -13.55 -1.74
N ASN A 148 -16.22 -14.12 -1.45
CA ASN A 148 -16.40 -15.04 -0.32
C ASN A 148 -15.61 -16.33 -0.48
N GLN A 149 -15.45 -16.82 -1.70
CA GLN A 149 -14.57 -17.96 -2.00
C GLN A 149 -13.10 -17.63 -1.67
N ILE A 150 -12.64 -16.41 -1.97
CA ILE A 150 -11.24 -16.01 -1.78
C ILE A 150 -10.98 -15.54 -0.34
N ARG A 151 -11.93 -14.78 0.27
CA ARG A 151 -11.77 -14.04 1.53
C ARG A 151 -12.77 -14.45 2.61
N GLU A 152 -13.23 -15.71 2.58
CA GLU A 152 -14.26 -16.19 3.50
C GLU A 152 -15.49 -15.25 3.52
N ASN A 153 -16.58 -15.56 4.04
CA ASN A 153 -17.86 -14.84 3.97
C ASN A 153 -17.82 -13.36 4.46
N SER A 154 -16.85 -12.57 3.96
CA SER A 154 -16.60 -11.20 4.41
C SER A 154 -17.20 -10.09 3.51
N PHE A 155 -17.72 -10.44 2.31
CA PHE A 155 -18.17 -9.46 1.33
C PHE A 155 -19.24 -8.49 1.87
N ASP A 156 -20.33 -9.04 2.38
CA ASP A 156 -21.46 -8.21 2.84
C ASP A 156 -21.02 -7.25 3.94
N LYS A 157 -20.17 -7.73 4.87
CA LYS A 157 -19.66 -6.90 5.97
C LYS A 157 -18.74 -5.80 5.48
N ALA A 158 -17.87 -6.10 4.54
CA ALA A 158 -16.96 -5.10 3.96
C ALA A 158 -17.74 -4.01 3.18
N ILE A 159 -18.73 -4.41 2.36
CA ILE A 159 -19.57 -3.47 1.62
C ILE A 159 -20.43 -2.63 2.57
N GLU A 160 -21.02 -3.24 3.61
CA GLU A 160 -21.78 -2.51 4.64
C GLU A 160 -20.91 -1.44 5.32
N ASN A 161 -19.68 -1.78 5.72
CA ASN A 161 -18.76 -0.87 6.38
C ASN A 161 -18.30 0.27 5.44
N ILE A 162 -18.10 -0.02 4.15
CA ILE A 162 -17.83 1.02 3.12
C ILE A 162 -19.02 2.00 3.05
N GLN A 163 -20.25 1.49 2.94
CA GLN A 163 -21.46 2.31 2.79
C GLN A 163 -21.77 3.15 4.03
N LYS A 164 -21.49 2.62 5.23
CA LYS A 164 -21.70 3.33 6.50
C LYS A 164 -20.60 4.36 6.83
N SER A 165 -19.47 4.28 6.14
CA SER A 165 -18.34 5.16 6.43
C SER A 165 -18.54 6.55 5.83
N SER A 166 -18.26 7.57 6.61
CA SER A 166 -18.15 8.96 6.15
C SER A 166 -16.73 9.33 5.71
N HIS A 167 -15.80 8.39 5.70
CA HIS A 167 -14.40 8.68 5.35
C HIS A 167 -14.27 9.08 3.88
N PRO A 168 -13.69 10.25 3.56
CA PRO A 168 -13.74 10.82 2.20
C PRO A 168 -12.81 10.14 1.20
N ASN A 169 -11.92 9.26 1.64
CA ASN A 169 -10.86 8.70 0.81
C ASN A 169 -10.73 7.19 0.98
N ILE A 170 -11.80 6.46 0.63
CA ILE A 170 -11.82 4.99 0.62
C ILE A 170 -11.55 4.49 -0.79
N TYR A 171 -10.57 3.62 -0.93
CA TYR A 171 -10.22 2.89 -2.15
C TYR A 171 -10.52 1.40 -1.97
N ALA A 172 -10.93 0.72 -3.05
CA ALA A 172 -10.81 -0.72 -3.11
C ALA A 172 -9.40 -1.10 -3.56
N ASN A 173 -8.80 -2.08 -2.89
CA ASN A 173 -7.57 -2.72 -3.36
C ASN A 173 -7.91 -4.14 -3.81
N ILE A 174 -7.71 -4.43 -5.09
CA ILE A 174 -8.06 -5.71 -5.71
C ILE A 174 -6.80 -6.54 -5.92
N THR A 175 -6.74 -7.73 -5.34
CA THR A 175 -5.70 -8.71 -5.68
C THR A 175 -6.20 -9.64 -6.77
N ILE A 176 -5.76 -9.38 -8.01
CA ILE A 176 -6.19 -10.14 -9.19
C ILE A 176 -5.45 -11.48 -9.24
N ASN A 177 -6.21 -12.56 -9.37
CA ASN A 177 -5.71 -13.92 -9.42
C ASN A 177 -6.55 -14.79 -10.38
N ARG A 178 -6.20 -16.07 -10.51
CA ARG A 178 -6.86 -16.99 -11.45
C ARG A 178 -8.35 -17.21 -11.18
N ILE A 179 -8.82 -16.98 -9.95
CA ILE A 179 -10.24 -17.18 -9.59
C ILE A 179 -11.08 -15.99 -10.07
N ASN A 180 -10.56 -14.76 -9.93
CA ASN A 180 -11.37 -13.53 -10.09
C ASN A 180 -11.11 -12.73 -11.37
N TYR A 181 -10.05 -13.00 -12.14
CA TYR A 181 -9.62 -12.09 -13.21
C TYR A 181 -10.68 -11.81 -14.28
N GLN A 182 -11.58 -12.77 -14.56
CA GLN A 182 -12.65 -12.60 -15.53
C GLN A 182 -13.78 -11.72 -15.01
N GLU A 183 -13.97 -11.67 -13.70
CA GLU A 183 -15.04 -10.91 -13.04
C GLU A 183 -14.66 -9.45 -12.76
N ILE A 184 -13.37 -9.08 -12.88
CA ILE A 184 -12.87 -7.74 -12.56
C ILE A 184 -13.65 -6.61 -13.24
N PRO A 185 -14.04 -6.69 -14.54
CA PRO A 185 -14.85 -5.65 -15.17
C PRO A 185 -16.21 -5.43 -14.50
N ALA A 186 -16.88 -6.50 -14.06
CA ALA A 186 -18.15 -6.42 -13.35
C ALA A 186 -17.96 -5.84 -11.94
N LEU A 187 -16.89 -6.24 -11.24
CA LEU A 187 -16.53 -5.70 -9.92
C LEU A 187 -16.26 -4.19 -9.98
N VAL A 188 -15.51 -3.71 -10.99
CA VAL A 188 -15.24 -2.27 -11.16
C VAL A 188 -16.56 -1.49 -11.31
N LYS A 189 -17.49 -1.99 -12.12
CA LYS A 189 -18.81 -1.37 -12.29
C LYS A 189 -19.60 -1.36 -10.98
N PHE A 190 -19.61 -2.47 -10.25
CA PHE A 190 -20.30 -2.61 -8.96
C PHE A 190 -19.77 -1.62 -7.91
N LEU A 191 -18.45 -1.41 -7.85
CA LEU A 191 -17.81 -0.53 -6.87
C LEU A 191 -17.94 0.96 -7.22
N THR A 192 -18.25 1.30 -8.46
CA THR A 192 -18.41 2.69 -8.91
C THR A 192 -19.50 3.41 -8.12
N GLY A 193 -19.18 4.60 -7.63
CA GLY A 193 -20.06 5.41 -6.77
C GLY A 193 -20.06 5.03 -5.29
N LYS A 194 -19.45 3.89 -4.90
CA LYS A 194 -19.35 3.45 -3.50
C LYS A 194 -17.99 3.81 -2.86
N ILE A 195 -16.98 4.01 -3.70
CA ILE A 195 -15.59 4.27 -3.28
C ILE A 195 -14.99 5.40 -4.10
N LYS A 196 -13.89 5.96 -3.62
CA LYS A 196 -13.15 7.04 -4.31
C LYS A 196 -12.39 6.54 -5.54
N GLY A 197 -11.89 5.32 -5.49
CA GLY A 197 -11.13 4.73 -6.58
C GLY A 197 -10.76 3.28 -6.32
N ILE A 198 -10.19 2.65 -7.33
CA ILE A 198 -9.76 1.25 -7.34
C ILE A 198 -8.27 1.22 -7.63
N THR A 199 -7.50 0.53 -6.80
CA THR A 199 -6.12 0.13 -7.06
C THR A 199 -6.08 -1.38 -7.27
N ILE A 200 -5.17 -1.83 -8.12
CA ILE A 200 -5.02 -3.26 -8.38
C ILE A 200 -3.62 -3.75 -8.04
N GLN A 201 -3.50 -5.04 -7.81
CA GLN A 201 -2.24 -5.76 -7.86
C GLN A 201 -2.51 -7.19 -8.33
N PHE A 202 -1.50 -7.83 -8.91
CA PHE A 202 -1.61 -9.26 -9.19
C PHE A 202 -1.16 -10.10 -8.00
N HIS A 203 -1.81 -11.25 -7.83
CA HIS A 203 -1.37 -12.23 -6.85
C HIS A 203 0.10 -12.61 -7.08
N TYR A 204 0.87 -12.68 -6.00
CA TYR A 204 2.26 -13.10 -6.00
C TYR A 204 2.38 -14.50 -5.38
N PRO A 205 3.08 -15.45 -6.04
CA PRO A 205 3.22 -16.82 -5.55
C PRO A 205 4.26 -16.92 -4.44
N TYR A 206 3.81 -16.82 -3.20
CA TYR A 206 4.68 -16.99 -2.03
C TYR A 206 5.06 -18.43 -1.74
N LYS A 207 4.25 -19.40 -2.19
CA LYS A 207 4.42 -20.83 -1.96
C LYS A 207 4.79 -21.54 -3.25
N LYS A 208 5.57 -22.64 -3.13
CA LYS A 208 5.82 -23.55 -4.26
C LYS A 208 4.51 -24.27 -4.62
N GLY A 209 4.23 -24.41 -5.91
CA GLY A 209 2.99 -25.03 -6.40
C GLY A 209 1.77 -24.12 -6.36
N ASP A 210 1.96 -22.82 -6.29
CA ASP A 210 0.88 -21.83 -6.38
C ASP A 210 0.09 -21.97 -7.68
N THR A 211 -1.23 -22.05 -7.56
CA THR A 211 -2.17 -22.21 -8.69
C THR A 211 -2.97 -20.95 -8.99
N LEU A 212 -2.78 -19.87 -8.21
CA LEU A 212 -3.53 -18.63 -8.32
C LEU A 212 -2.88 -17.59 -9.24
N THR A 213 -1.61 -17.80 -9.60
CA THR A 213 -0.86 -16.90 -10.47
C THR A 213 -1.42 -16.93 -11.90
N LEU A 214 -1.61 -15.73 -12.48
CA LEU A 214 -2.02 -15.57 -13.88
C LEU A 214 -0.85 -15.74 -14.84
N SER A 215 -1.14 -16.28 -16.04
CA SER A 215 -0.24 -16.13 -17.18
C SER A 215 -0.20 -14.68 -17.69
N PHE A 216 0.81 -14.34 -18.49
CA PHE A 216 0.88 -12.99 -19.08
C PHE A 216 -0.27 -12.72 -20.06
N GLU A 217 -0.75 -13.72 -20.78
CA GLU A 217 -1.92 -13.62 -21.66
C GLU A 217 -3.18 -13.27 -20.86
N GLN A 218 -3.39 -13.93 -19.72
CA GLN A 218 -4.50 -13.62 -18.82
C GLN A 218 -4.38 -12.22 -18.22
N ARG A 219 -3.14 -11.80 -17.80
CA ARG A 219 -2.88 -10.43 -17.33
C ARG A 219 -3.22 -9.39 -18.40
N LYS A 220 -2.79 -9.64 -19.65
CA LYS A 220 -3.07 -8.74 -20.77
C LYS A 220 -4.57 -8.55 -20.96
N VAL A 221 -5.34 -9.63 -20.97
CA VAL A 221 -6.81 -9.56 -21.14
C VAL A 221 -7.46 -8.69 -20.05
N VAL A 222 -7.14 -8.92 -18.78
CA VAL A 222 -7.76 -8.13 -17.70
C VAL A 222 -7.28 -6.68 -17.69
N LEU A 223 -6.01 -6.41 -18.03
CA LEU A 223 -5.48 -5.05 -18.11
C LEU A 223 -6.05 -4.26 -19.31
N ASP A 224 -6.25 -4.90 -20.46
CA ASP A 224 -6.93 -4.27 -21.61
C ASP A 224 -8.37 -3.86 -21.25
N ASN A 225 -9.10 -4.72 -20.51
CA ASN A 225 -10.41 -4.41 -20.00
C ASN A 225 -10.37 -3.24 -18.98
N LEU A 226 -9.42 -3.23 -18.04
CA LEU A 226 -9.27 -2.14 -17.09
C LEU A 226 -8.94 -0.81 -17.77
N ILE A 227 -8.05 -0.81 -18.77
CA ILE A 227 -7.70 0.37 -19.56
C ILE A 227 -8.95 0.90 -20.29
N THR A 228 -9.74 0.00 -20.87
CA THR A 228 -10.99 0.37 -21.55
C THR A 228 -11.99 1.00 -20.58
N LEU A 229 -12.17 0.41 -19.40
CA LEU A 229 -13.04 0.96 -18.35
C LEU A 229 -12.53 2.30 -17.85
N LYS A 230 -11.21 2.45 -17.64
CA LYS A 230 -10.61 3.74 -17.22
C LYS A 230 -10.85 4.82 -18.25
N LYS A 231 -10.73 4.52 -19.58
CA LYS A 231 -11.06 5.44 -20.66
C LYS A 231 -12.55 5.82 -20.68
N ALA A 232 -13.42 4.91 -20.26
CA ALA A 232 -14.85 5.15 -20.10
C ALA A 232 -15.23 5.92 -18.81
N GLY A 233 -14.24 6.35 -18.02
CA GLY A 233 -14.45 7.18 -16.81
C GLY A 233 -14.68 6.40 -15.51
N TYR A 234 -14.51 5.08 -15.50
CA TYR A 234 -14.58 4.31 -14.27
C TYR A 234 -13.40 4.64 -13.31
N PRO A 235 -13.57 4.56 -11.99
CA PRO A 235 -12.65 5.12 -11.00
C PRO A 235 -11.40 4.26 -10.77
N ILE A 236 -10.73 3.82 -11.83
CA ILE A 236 -9.46 3.09 -11.75
C ILE A 236 -8.35 4.10 -11.48
N ALA A 237 -7.67 3.95 -10.33
CA ALA A 237 -6.70 4.91 -9.86
C ALA A 237 -5.32 4.76 -10.53
N ASP A 238 -4.90 3.52 -10.79
CA ASP A 238 -3.59 3.26 -11.40
C ASP A 238 -3.45 3.94 -12.77
N SER A 239 -2.26 4.49 -13.06
CA SER A 239 -1.98 5.20 -14.30
C SER A 239 -2.06 4.30 -15.55
N TYR A 240 -2.32 4.87 -16.71
CA TYR A 240 -2.34 4.10 -17.95
C TYR A 240 -1.02 3.39 -18.20
N LEU A 241 0.12 4.07 -17.97
CA LEU A 241 1.41 3.47 -18.17
C LEU A 241 1.70 2.36 -17.14
N CYS A 242 1.21 2.48 -15.92
CA CYS A 242 1.29 1.40 -14.93
C CYS A 242 0.54 0.17 -15.43
N LEU A 243 -0.72 0.32 -15.85
CA LEU A 243 -1.54 -0.77 -16.37
C LEU A 243 -0.89 -1.42 -17.61
N GLU A 244 -0.37 -0.61 -18.55
CA GLU A 244 0.33 -1.12 -19.74
C GLU A 244 1.60 -1.90 -19.35
N SER A 245 2.42 -1.34 -18.46
CA SER A 245 3.69 -1.95 -18.05
C SER A 245 3.51 -3.27 -17.29
N LEU A 246 2.38 -3.45 -16.60
CA LEU A 246 2.07 -4.68 -15.88
C LEU A 246 1.65 -5.85 -16.78
N LYS A 247 1.40 -5.62 -18.08
CA LYS A 247 1.06 -6.68 -19.03
C LYS A 247 2.22 -7.66 -19.25
N ASP A 248 3.44 -7.17 -19.21
CA ASP A 248 4.67 -7.93 -19.48
C ASP A 248 5.81 -7.61 -18.51
N ASN A 249 5.54 -6.80 -17.47
CA ASN A 249 6.54 -6.29 -16.53
C ASN A 249 7.66 -5.48 -17.20
N SER A 250 7.34 -4.68 -18.22
CA SER A 250 8.27 -3.84 -19.00
C SER A 250 8.74 -2.56 -18.30
N TRP A 251 8.61 -2.48 -16.98
CA TRP A 251 9.02 -1.33 -16.17
C TRP A 251 10.32 -1.59 -15.39
N ASP A 252 11.04 -0.51 -15.12
CA ASP A 252 12.29 -0.54 -14.36
C ASP A 252 12.04 -0.21 -12.89
N CYS A 253 12.13 -1.24 -12.04
CA CYS A 253 11.79 -1.17 -10.63
C CYS A 253 12.81 -0.37 -9.83
N GLN A 254 12.34 0.63 -9.10
CA GLN A 254 13.11 1.41 -8.14
C GLN A 254 12.83 0.91 -6.70
N ASP A 255 13.14 -0.37 -6.43
CA ASP A 255 12.79 -1.03 -5.16
C ASP A 255 13.40 -0.34 -3.92
N TRP A 256 14.53 0.35 -4.08
CA TRP A 256 15.19 1.12 -3.03
C TRP A 256 14.30 2.26 -2.46
N MET A 257 13.25 2.69 -3.19
CA MET A 257 12.29 3.69 -2.70
C MET A 257 11.34 3.13 -1.63
N LEU A 258 11.40 1.83 -1.36
CA LEU A 258 10.47 1.10 -0.51
C LEU A 258 11.16 0.56 0.74
N ALA A 259 10.40 0.46 1.81
CA ALA A 259 10.76 -0.27 3.02
C ALA A 259 9.58 -1.11 3.51
N ASN A 260 9.86 -2.16 4.25
CA ASN A 260 8.86 -3.03 4.83
C ASN A 260 9.18 -3.29 6.29
N VAL A 261 8.18 -3.21 7.16
CA VAL A 261 8.30 -3.59 8.56
C VAL A 261 7.46 -4.84 8.81
N GLU A 262 8.09 -5.83 9.42
CA GLU A 262 7.43 -7.08 9.80
C GLU A 262 6.80 -6.98 11.20
N PRO A 263 5.88 -7.90 11.56
CA PRO A 263 5.23 -7.88 12.87
C PRO A 263 6.16 -8.05 14.08
N ASP A 264 7.39 -8.49 13.88
CA ASP A 264 8.43 -8.56 14.91
C ASP A 264 9.23 -7.25 15.07
N GLY A 265 8.93 -6.25 14.24
CA GLY A 265 9.59 -4.95 14.23
C GLY A 265 10.82 -4.89 13.30
N SER A 266 11.20 -5.97 12.65
CA SER A 266 12.32 -5.96 11.70
C SER A 266 12.01 -5.09 10.47
N ILE A 267 13.01 -4.28 10.04
CA ILE A 267 12.90 -3.38 8.89
C ILE A 267 13.71 -3.93 7.73
N ASN A 268 13.05 -4.16 6.60
CA ASN A 268 13.68 -4.61 5.35
C ASN A 268 13.60 -3.48 4.32
N LEU A 269 14.75 -3.01 3.83
CA LEU A 269 14.80 -2.01 2.76
C LEU A 269 14.65 -2.67 1.39
N GLY A 270 13.79 -2.12 0.56
CA GLY A 270 13.55 -2.58 -0.81
C GLY A 270 12.18 -3.22 -1.03
N CYS A 271 12.12 -4.09 -2.04
CA CYS A 271 10.92 -4.74 -2.52
C CYS A 271 10.06 -5.37 -1.42
N TYR A 272 8.74 -5.28 -1.56
CA TYR A 272 7.74 -5.85 -0.63
C TYR A 272 7.95 -7.35 -0.32
N VAL A 273 8.55 -8.10 -1.24
CA VAL A 273 8.80 -9.55 -1.06
C VAL A 273 10.06 -9.83 -0.24
N LYS A 274 10.98 -8.87 -0.09
CA LYS A 274 12.20 -9.04 0.73
C LYS A 274 11.81 -9.37 2.18
N GLY A 275 12.43 -10.39 2.74
CA GLY A 275 12.11 -10.91 4.07
C GLY A 275 10.81 -11.75 4.15
N ARG A 276 10.03 -11.82 3.07
CA ARG A 276 8.72 -12.51 3.03
C ARG A 276 8.69 -13.73 2.12
N GLY A 277 9.56 -13.78 1.13
CA GLY A 277 9.63 -14.87 0.16
C GLY A 277 10.74 -14.69 -0.87
N LYS A 278 10.79 -15.57 -1.87
CA LYS A 278 11.76 -15.49 -2.97
C LYS A 278 11.35 -14.37 -3.92
N VAL A 279 12.23 -13.37 -4.10
CA VAL A 279 12.00 -12.29 -5.07
C VAL A 279 12.08 -12.81 -6.50
N GLN A 280 11.01 -12.64 -7.27
CA GLN A 280 10.87 -13.07 -8.66
C GLN A 280 10.33 -11.92 -9.51
N CYS A 281 11.21 -11.00 -9.94
CA CYS A 281 10.83 -9.77 -10.65
C CYS A 281 10.08 -10.05 -11.96
N LYS A 282 10.39 -11.16 -12.65
CA LYS A 282 9.74 -11.53 -13.92
C LYS A 282 8.22 -11.72 -13.81
N ILE A 283 7.74 -12.14 -12.64
CA ILE A 283 6.31 -12.38 -12.40
C ILE A 283 5.72 -11.38 -11.42
N CYS A 284 6.46 -10.32 -11.09
CA CYS A 284 5.98 -9.24 -10.24
C CYS A 284 4.68 -8.63 -10.82
N GLY A 285 3.78 -8.22 -9.94
CA GLY A 285 2.49 -7.64 -10.32
C GLY A 285 2.05 -6.55 -9.36
N PHE A 286 3.01 -5.92 -8.68
CA PHE A 286 2.72 -4.88 -7.68
C PHE A 286 2.59 -3.50 -8.35
N ALA A 287 1.36 -3.05 -8.61
CA ALA A 287 1.09 -1.75 -9.20
C ALA A 287 1.69 -0.59 -8.39
N ALA A 288 1.64 -0.65 -7.06
CA ALA A 288 2.26 0.37 -6.22
C ALA A 288 3.77 0.53 -6.46
N HIS A 289 4.50 -0.58 -6.72
CA HIS A 289 5.93 -0.53 -7.08
C HIS A 289 6.14 0.07 -8.46
N THR A 290 5.26 -0.27 -9.41
CA THR A 290 5.28 0.28 -10.76
C THR A 290 5.03 1.79 -10.70
N GLU A 291 3.98 2.24 -10.02
CA GLU A 291 3.63 3.66 -9.90
C GLU A 291 4.74 4.51 -9.27
N ILE A 292 5.32 4.07 -8.16
CA ILE A 292 6.39 4.85 -7.52
C ILE A 292 7.64 4.92 -8.41
N SER A 293 7.93 3.85 -9.15
CA SER A 293 9.06 3.80 -10.07
C SER A 293 8.83 4.70 -11.29
N LEU A 294 7.62 4.73 -11.83
CA LEU A 294 7.22 5.62 -12.92
C LEU A 294 7.22 7.09 -12.46
N ALA A 295 6.71 7.37 -11.27
CA ALA A 295 6.75 8.72 -10.68
C ALA A 295 8.19 9.22 -10.53
N TYR A 296 9.12 8.38 -10.09
CA TYR A 296 10.55 8.71 -10.03
C TYR A 296 11.14 9.02 -11.41
N LYS A 297 10.63 8.43 -12.47
CA LYS A 297 10.99 8.70 -13.86
C LYS A 297 10.22 9.88 -14.50
N TRP A 298 9.57 10.69 -13.70
CA TRP A 298 8.77 11.86 -14.12
C TRP A 298 7.54 11.53 -14.97
N HIS A 299 6.97 10.34 -14.81
CA HIS A 299 5.68 10.08 -15.42
C HIS A 299 4.58 10.87 -14.70
N ILE A 300 4.07 11.91 -15.36
CA ILE A 300 3.17 12.90 -14.76
C ILE A 300 1.90 12.25 -14.19
N GLU A 301 1.28 11.33 -14.94
CA GLU A 301 0.07 10.66 -14.44
C GLU A 301 0.34 9.89 -13.14
N SER A 302 1.46 9.15 -13.05
CA SER A 302 1.84 8.43 -11.81
C SER A 302 2.10 9.38 -10.64
N ILE A 303 2.69 10.56 -10.88
CA ILE A 303 2.84 11.61 -9.86
C ILE A 303 1.47 12.11 -9.38
N LEU A 304 0.53 12.36 -10.31
CA LEU A 304 -0.83 12.79 -9.99
C LEU A 304 -1.63 11.69 -9.26
N VAL A 305 -1.46 10.43 -9.65
CA VAL A 305 -2.02 9.27 -8.95
C VAL A 305 -1.53 9.24 -7.51
N GLY A 306 -0.22 9.35 -7.28
CA GLY A 306 0.36 9.43 -5.94
C GLY A 306 -0.22 10.59 -5.12
N LYS A 307 -0.29 11.80 -5.69
CA LYS A 307 -0.88 12.97 -5.04
C LYS A 307 -2.34 12.74 -4.65
N LYS A 308 -3.15 12.16 -5.55
CA LYS A 308 -4.58 11.90 -5.34
C LYS A 308 -4.81 10.85 -4.25
N ILE A 309 -4.04 9.77 -4.27
CA ILE A 309 -4.18 8.66 -3.33
C ILE A 309 -3.68 9.06 -1.95
N PHE A 310 -2.46 9.59 -1.85
CA PHE A 310 -1.79 9.88 -0.59
C PHE A 310 -2.15 11.25 0.01
N ARG A 311 -2.89 12.10 -0.73
CA ARG A 311 -3.39 13.39 -0.26
C ARG A 311 -2.31 14.29 0.37
N TYR A 312 -1.14 14.38 -0.25
CA TYR A 312 -0.07 15.25 0.24
C TYR A 312 -0.56 16.68 0.45
N GLY A 313 -0.31 17.24 1.63
CA GLY A 313 -0.65 18.61 1.97
C GLY A 313 -2.12 18.84 2.35
N SER A 314 -2.93 17.80 2.49
CA SER A 314 -4.25 17.94 3.11
C SER A 314 -4.09 18.23 4.59
N THR A 315 -4.79 19.24 5.10
CA THR A 315 -4.85 19.54 6.53
C THR A 315 -5.84 18.60 7.24
N MET A 316 -5.76 18.56 8.58
CA MET A 316 -6.75 17.83 9.41
C MET A 316 -8.19 18.30 9.22
N GLN A 317 -8.39 19.52 8.69
CA GLN A 317 -9.72 20.09 8.41
C GLN A 317 -10.31 19.55 7.10
N ASP A 318 -9.49 18.95 6.24
CA ASP A 318 -9.90 18.38 4.95
C ASP A 318 -10.26 16.88 5.07
N LEU A 319 -10.17 16.31 6.28
CA LEU A 319 -10.54 14.94 6.65
C LEU A 319 -11.75 14.92 7.57
#